data_f59a47e3562588de8748e9cc66efb245
#
_entry.id   f59a47e3562588de8748e9cc66efb245
#
_cell.length_a   1.000
_cell.length_b   1.000
_cell.length_c   1.000
_cell.angle_alpha   90.00
_cell.angle_beta   90.00
_cell.angle_gamma   90.00
#
_symmetry.space_group_name_H-M   'P 1'
#
loop_
_entity.id
_entity.type
_entity.pdbx_description
1 polymer ?
#
loop_
_entity_poly.entity_id
_entity_poly.type
_entity_poly.pdbx_seq_one_letter_code
_entity_poly.pdbx_strand_id
1 'polypeptide(L)'
;DFSLDLNEDQLQLQKWVHDFAENVVRPVAAEYDKSQEMPWPVIEEAAQIGLYSVDFVASAFADPTGLTFPVLTEELFWGDAGIGLAIMGTTLGVAGIMGNGTPEQIGEWVPQCYGTPDKIATSAFCVSEPDAGSDVSSLRTNAVYDEAKDEWVINGTKTWITNGGIADIHVVVAVVDPELGSKGHASFVVPPGTKGLSQCQKYKKHGIRASHTAEVVLDDVRVPGRCLLGGKEKLDERLARVRRGEKGNAQAAMQTFEATRPAVGAQALGVARAAYEYALEYAKEREAFGRKIIM
;
A
#
# COMPACT_ATOMS: atom_id res chain seq x y z
N ASP A 1 8.93 29.25 7.63
CA ASP A 1 9.52 28.64 8.81
C ASP A 1 9.00 27.18 8.90
N PHE A 2 9.91 26.25 9.16
CA PHE A 2 9.55 24.85 9.38
C PHE A 2 8.89 24.70 10.75
N SER A 3 7.71 24.10 10.81
CA SER A 3 7.04 23.73 12.07
C SER A 3 6.49 22.32 11.96
N LEU A 4 6.53 21.58 13.06
CA LEU A 4 5.86 20.31 13.26
C LEU A 4 4.56 20.46 14.07
N ASP A 5 4.15 21.69 14.34
CA ASP A 5 2.88 21.94 15.03
C ASP A 5 1.71 21.56 14.13
N LEU A 6 0.81 20.77 14.65
CA LEU A 6 -0.42 20.40 13.95
C LEU A 6 -1.40 21.57 13.97
N ASN A 7 -2.06 21.81 12.85
CA ASN A 7 -3.17 22.77 12.78
C ASN A 7 -4.45 22.16 13.38
N GLU A 8 -5.50 22.98 13.53
CA GLU A 8 -6.75 22.56 14.17
C GLU A 8 -7.43 21.38 13.45
N ASP A 9 -7.42 21.37 12.11
CA ASP A 9 -7.99 20.28 11.31
C ASP A 9 -7.22 18.97 11.52
N GLN A 10 -5.88 19.05 11.54
CA GLN A 10 -5.02 17.89 11.81
C GLN A 10 -5.21 17.33 13.23
N LEU A 11 -5.38 18.20 14.24
CA LEU A 11 -5.66 17.78 15.62
C LEU A 11 -7.03 17.13 15.74
N GLN A 12 -8.07 17.66 15.08
CA GLN A 12 -9.40 17.05 15.05
C GLN A 12 -9.36 15.70 14.36
N LEU A 13 -8.65 15.60 13.24
CA LEU A 13 -8.49 14.37 12.48
C LEU A 13 -7.72 13.31 13.29
N GLN A 14 -6.62 13.71 13.95
CA GLN A 14 -5.87 12.85 14.86
C GLN A 14 -6.79 12.24 15.92
N LYS A 15 -7.56 13.09 16.60
CA LYS A 15 -8.51 12.63 17.63
C LYS A 15 -9.53 11.67 17.05
N TRP A 16 -10.13 11.99 15.92
CA TRP A 16 -11.16 11.17 15.30
C TRP A 16 -10.62 9.76 14.93
N VAL A 17 -9.42 9.68 14.36
CA VAL A 17 -8.79 8.39 14.03
C VAL A 17 -8.37 7.65 15.30
N HIS A 18 -7.89 8.35 16.32
CA HIS A 18 -7.58 7.76 17.61
C HIS A 18 -8.82 7.12 18.26
N ASP A 19 -9.95 7.85 18.29
CA ASP A 19 -11.21 7.35 18.84
C ASP A 19 -11.67 6.07 18.09
N PHE A 20 -11.49 6.01 16.76
CA PHE A 20 -11.75 4.81 15.98
C PHE A 20 -10.76 3.67 16.34
N ALA A 21 -9.48 3.97 16.46
CA ALA A 21 -8.45 3.00 16.82
C ALA A 21 -8.68 2.41 18.21
N GLU A 22 -9.08 3.24 19.18
CA GLU A 22 -9.35 2.81 20.56
C GLU A 22 -10.64 1.97 20.67
N ASN A 23 -11.72 2.40 20.02
CA ASN A 23 -13.05 1.83 20.25
C ASN A 23 -13.41 0.71 19.27
N VAL A 24 -12.82 0.68 18.07
CA VAL A 24 -13.14 -0.29 17.02
C VAL A 24 -11.99 -1.25 16.77
N VAL A 25 -10.74 -0.75 16.66
CA VAL A 25 -9.59 -1.58 16.30
C VAL A 25 -9.06 -2.37 17.49
N ARG A 26 -8.73 -1.72 18.60
CA ARG A 26 -8.12 -2.37 19.78
C ARG A 26 -8.92 -3.51 20.38
N PRO A 27 -10.25 -3.41 20.53
CA PRO A 27 -11.04 -4.48 21.15
C PRO A 27 -10.95 -5.83 20.44
N VAL A 28 -10.69 -5.82 19.12
CA VAL A 28 -10.66 -7.03 18.27
C VAL A 28 -9.24 -7.42 17.82
N ALA A 29 -8.24 -6.62 18.15
CA ALA A 29 -6.86 -6.81 17.69
C ALA A 29 -6.29 -8.20 17.99
N ALA A 30 -6.46 -8.68 19.23
CA ALA A 30 -5.96 -9.99 19.65
C ALA A 30 -6.64 -11.15 18.91
N GLU A 31 -7.92 -11.03 18.58
CA GLU A 31 -8.68 -12.02 17.81
C GLU A 31 -8.13 -12.13 16.40
N TYR A 32 -8.00 -11.00 15.69
CA TYR A 32 -7.50 -10.97 14.31
C TYR A 32 -6.01 -11.32 14.21
N ASP A 33 -5.18 -11.00 15.19
CA ASP A 33 -3.80 -11.49 15.23
C ASP A 33 -3.77 -13.02 15.37
N LYS A 34 -4.60 -13.59 16.24
CA LYS A 34 -4.67 -15.03 16.46
C LYS A 34 -5.24 -15.78 15.25
N SER A 35 -6.38 -15.34 14.72
CA SER A 35 -7.06 -15.98 13.58
C SER A 35 -6.30 -15.78 12.26
N GLN A 36 -5.56 -14.67 12.14
CA GLN A 36 -4.92 -14.22 10.91
C GLN A 36 -5.90 -13.92 9.77
N GLU A 37 -7.18 -13.76 10.08
CA GLU A 37 -8.19 -13.42 9.09
C GLU A 37 -8.16 -11.91 8.75
N MET A 38 -8.65 -11.57 7.56
CA MET A 38 -8.82 -10.18 7.15
C MET A 38 -9.95 -9.55 7.97
N PRO A 39 -9.75 -8.38 8.60
CA PRO A 39 -10.74 -7.76 9.48
C PRO A 39 -11.81 -7.00 8.70
N TRP A 40 -12.56 -7.69 7.83
CA TRP A 40 -13.57 -7.08 6.95
C TRP A 40 -14.58 -6.21 7.70
N PRO A 41 -15.15 -6.63 8.85
CA PRO A 41 -16.09 -5.77 9.59
C PRO A 41 -15.48 -4.44 10.03
N VAL A 42 -14.19 -4.43 10.39
CA VAL A 42 -13.49 -3.19 10.77
C VAL A 42 -13.23 -2.29 9.56
N ILE A 43 -12.92 -2.89 8.40
CA ILE A 43 -12.75 -2.15 7.14
C ILE A 43 -14.07 -1.58 6.66
N GLU A 44 -15.17 -2.33 6.78
CA GLU A 44 -16.53 -1.88 6.47
C GLU A 44 -16.92 -0.68 7.35
N GLU A 45 -16.66 -0.74 8.66
CA GLU A 45 -16.91 0.37 9.58
C GLU A 45 -16.04 1.59 9.23
N ALA A 46 -14.75 1.38 8.90
CA ALA A 46 -13.86 2.44 8.40
C ALA A 46 -14.41 3.08 7.11
N ALA A 47 -15.00 2.30 6.21
CA ALA A 47 -15.61 2.82 4.99
C ALA A 47 -16.90 3.62 5.27
N GLN A 48 -17.74 3.15 6.19
CA GLN A 48 -18.98 3.83 6.58
C GLN A 48 -18.71 5.23 7.16
N ILE A 49 -17.64 5.39 7.93
CA ILE A 49 -17.25 6.69 8.49
C ILE A 49 -16.37 7.52 7.52
N GLY A 50 -16.03 7.00 6.34
CA GLY A 50 -15.23 7.70 5.33
C GLY A 50 -13.72 7.55 5.48
N LEU A 51 -13.21 6.84 6.48
CA LEU A 51 -11.78 6.61 6.69
C LEU A 51 -11.17 5.71 5.60
N TYR A 52 -11.92 4.72 5.11
CA TYR A 52 -11.54 3.89 3.97
C TYR A 52 -12.22 4.41 2.70
N SER A 53 -11.68 5.48 2.13
CA SER A 53 -12.26 6.13 0.94
C SER A 53 -11.19 6.84 0.08
N VAL A 54 -11.54 7.08 -1.18
CA VAL A 54 -10.71 7.86 -2.12
C VAL A 54 -10.54 9.29 -1.63
N ASP A 55 -11.63 9.92 -1.19
CA ASP A 55 -11.64 11.34 -0.79
C ASP A 55 -10.74 11.57 0.41
N PHE A 56 -10.77 10.65 1.37
CA PHE A 56 -9.94 10.72 2.56
C PHE A 56 -8.44 10.64 2.21
N VAL A 57 -8.06 9.65 1.40
CA VAL A 57 -6.66 9.47 1.01
C VAL A 57 -6.18 10.61 0.11
N ALA A 58 -7.02 11.07 -0.82
CA ALA A 58 -6.69 12.21 -1.66
C ALA A 58 -6.47 13.48 -0.84
N SER A 59 -7.30 13.75 0.16
CA SER A 59 -7.16 14.91 1.05
C SER A 59 -5.88 14.82 1.89
N ALA A 60 -5.55 13.64 2.40
CA ALA A 60 -4.34 13.42 3.19
C ALA A 60 -3.04 13.60 2.37
N PHE A 61 -3.04 13.18 1.10
CA PHE A 61 -1.90 13.40 0.19
C PHE A 61 -1.83 14.83 -0.35
N ALA A 62 -2.95 15.57 -0.38
CA ALA A 62 -2.99 16.96 -0.83
C ALA A 62 -2.52 17.96 0.24
N ASP A 63 -2.31 17.51 1.48
CA ASP A 63 -1.82 18.35 2.56
C ASP A 63 -0.41 18.88 2.27
N PRO A 64 -0.24 20.21 2.11
CA PRO A 64 1.07 20.79 1.79
C PRO A 64 2.10 20.67 2.92
N THR A 65 1.67 20.40 4.15
CA THR A 65 2.58 20.16 5.28
C THR A 65 3.18 18.76 5.25
N GLY A 66 2.51 17.80 4.59
CA GLY A 66 2.86 16.39 4.56
C GLY A 66 2.68 15.66 5.90
N LEU A 67 2.05 16.30 6.90
CA LEU A 67 1.89 15.73 8.25
C LEU A 67 0.61 14.91 8.40
N THR A 68 -0.44 15.21 7.66
CA THR A 68 -1.75 14.57 7.80
C THR A 68 -1.66 13.06 7.65
N PHE A 69 -1.05 12.56 6.58
CA PHE A 69 -0.94 11.11 6.34
C PHE A 69 -0.10 10.36 7.40
N PRO A 70 1.08 10.83 7.82
CA PRO A 70 1.81 10.27 8.96
C PRO A 70 1.03 10.25 10.28
N VAL A 71 0.34 11.35 10.63
CA VAL A 71 -0.45 11.43 11.88
C VAL A 71 -1.56 10.39 11.90
N LEU A 72 -2.31 10.25 10.80
CA LEU A 72 -3.36 9.23 10.67
C LEU A 72 -2.80 7.82 10.79
N THR A 73 -1.66 7.59 10.14
CA THR A 73 -0.98 6.29 10.16
C THR A 73 -0.54 5.93 11.58
N GLU A 74 0.03 6.89 12.32
CA GLU A 74 0.42 6.70 13.72
C GLU A 74 -0.75 6.26 14.57
N GLU A 75 -1.91 6.94 14.48
CA GLU A 75 -3.09 6.61 15.29
C GLU A 75 -3.67 5.23 14.96
N LEU A 76 -3.79 4.87 13.68
CA LEU A 76 -4.27 3.55 13.29
C LEU A 76 -3.36 2.43 13.81
N PHE A 77 -2.04 2.61 13.72
CA PHE A 77 -1.06 1.62 14.17
C PHE A 77 -0.87 1.60 15.68
N TRP A 78 -1.23 2.68 16.38
CA TRP A 78 -1.43 2.67 17.82
C TRP A 78 -2.56 1.72 18.23
N GLY A 79 -3.61 1.61 17.42
CA GLY A 79 -4.68 0.66 17.62
C GLY A 79 -4.20 -0.79 17.48
N ASP A 80 -3.74 -1.15 16.29
CA ASP A 80 -3.11 -2.45 15.97
C ASP A 80 -2.41 -2.39 14.61
N ALA A 81 -1.21 -2.95 14.53
CA ALA A 81 -0.40 -2.92 13.30
C ALA A 81 -0.99 -3.77 12.17
N GLY A 82 -1.61 -4.91 12.48
CA GLY A 82 -2.21 -5.82 11.49
C GLY A 82 -3.47 -5.23 10.88
N ILE A 83 -4.38 -4.74 11.71
CA ILE A 83 -5.63 -4.09 11.30
C ILE A 83 -5.32 -2.75 10.62
N GLY A 84 -4.42 -1.94 11.19
CA GLY A 84 -3.97 -0.70 10.58
C GLY A 84 -3.46 -0.90 9.15
N LEU A 85 -2.62 -1.93 8.93
CA LEU A 85 -2.17 -2.26 7.58
C LEU A 85 -3.29 -2.87 6.71
N ALA A 86 -4.25 -3.59 7.26
CA ALA A 86 -5.41 -4.09 6.51
C ALA A 86 -6.25 -2.94 5.94
N ILE A 87 -6.44 -1.85 6.72
CA ILE A 87 -7.13 -0.64 6.28
C ILE A 87 -6.28 0.14 5.26
N MET A 88 -4.99 0.34 5.55
CA MET A 88 -4.12 1.20 4.74
C MET A 88 -3.46 0.48 3.56
N GLY A 89 -3.48 -0.84 3.49
CA GLY A 89 -2.77 -1.63 2.47
C GLY A 89 -3.16 -1.29 1.02
N THR A 90 -4.42 -0.92 0.81
CA THR A 90 -4.93 -0.46 -0.49
C THR A 90 -4.25 0.82 -0.99
N THR A 91 -3.77 1.69 -0.09
CA THR A 91 -3.08 2.93 -0.48
C THR A 91 -1.79 2.69 -1.26
N LEU A 92 -1.16 1.51 -1.14
CA LEU A 92 0.04 1.16 -1.90
C LEU A 92 -0.25 1.03 -3.41
N GLY A 93 -1.35 0.34 -3.78
CA GLY A 93 -1.80 0.26 -5.17
C GLY A 93 -2.22 1.62 -5.71
N VAL A 94 -2.95 2.39 -4.90
CA VAL A 94 -3.35 3.77 -5.23
C VAL A 94 -2.14 4.66 -5.47
N ALA A 95 -1.13 4.63 -4.60
CA ALA A 95 0.10 5.40 -4.78
C ALA A 95 0.84 5.00 -6.07
N GLY A 96 0.82 3.70 -6.42
CA GLY A 96 1.37 3.20 -7.68
C GLY A 96 0.65 3.78 -8.91
N ILE A 97 -0.68 3.89 -8.86
CA ILE A 97 -1.49 4.49 -9.93
C ILE A 97 -1.25 6.00 -9.98
N MET A 98 -1.33 6.70 -8.86
CA MET A 98 -1.16 8.16 -8.79
C MET A 98 0.24 8.61 -9.23
N GLY A 99 1.28 7.85 -8.88
CA GLY A 99 2.67 8.17 -9.23
C GLY A 99 3.01 7.96 -10.70
N ASN A 100 2.26 7.12 -11.43
CA ASN A 100 2.62 6.69 -12.79
C ASN A 100 1.52 6.92 -13.83
N GLY A 101 0.26 7.05 -13.40
CA GLY A 101 -0.90 7.17 -14.29
C GLY A 101 -1.08 8.56 -14.90
N THR A 102 -1.88 8.62 -15.96
CA THR A 102 -2.44 9.87 -16.46
C THR A 102 -3.64 10.30 -15.59
N PRO A 103 -4.09 11.58 -15.66
CA PRO A 103 -5.30 12.00 -14.96
C PRO A 103 -6.52 11.13 -15.24
N GLU A 104 -6.69 10.67 -16.49
CA GLU A 104 -7.78 9.81 -16.91
C GLU A 104 -7.67 8.42 -16.26
N GLN A 105 -6.45 7.86 -16.23
CA GLN A 105 -6.20 6.57 -15.58
C GLN A 105 -6.40 6.65 -14.06
N ILE A 106 -5.98 7.74 -13.44
CA ILE A 106 -6.21 7.99 -12.01
C ILE A 106 -7.71 8.03 -11.73
N GLY A 107 -8.47 8.82 -12.51
CA GLY A 107 -9.93 8.92 -12.39
C GLY A 107 -10.66 7.60 -12.65
N GLU A 108 -10.14 6.73 -13.52
CA GLU A 108 -10.73 5.42 -13.81
C GLU A 108 -10.43 4.39 -12.73
N TRP A 109 -9.15 4.27 -12.31
CA TRP A 109 -8.70 3.12 -11.50
C TRP A 109 -8.71 3.36 -10.00
N VAL A 110 -8.43 4.57 -9.52
CA VAL A 110 -8.34 4.82 -8.06
C VAL A 110 -9.67 4.57 -7.33
N PRO A 111 -10.85 4.98 -7.86
CA PRO A 111 -12.12 4.64 -7.21
C PRO A 111 -12.36 3.13 -7.10
N GLN A 112 -11.93 2.36 -8.10
CA GLN A 112 -12.09 0.90 -8.10
C GLN A 112 -11.22 0.19 -7.06
N CYS A 113 -10.16 0.85 -6.55
CA CYS A 113 -9.34 0.31 -5.48
C CYS A 113 -10.04 0.27 -4.12
N TYR A 114 -11.02 1.13 -3.90
CA TYR A 114 -11.77 1.21 -2.63
C TYR A 114 -13.17 0.61 -2.73
N GLY A 115 -13.77 0.63 -3.92
CA GLY A 115 -15.16 0.26 -4.12
C GLY A 115 -16.12 1.29 -3.52
N THR A 116 -17.14 0.80 -2.84
CA THR A 116 -18.14 1.61 -2.11
C THR A 116 -18.31 1.06 -0.70
N PRO A 117 -18.91 1.83 0.25
CA PRO A 117 -19.19 1.32 1.60
C PRO A 117 -20.01 0.03 1.63
N ASP A 118 -20.87 -0.19 0.63
CA ASP A 118 -21.69 -1.41 0.51
C ASP A 118 -20.96 -2.55 -0.20
N LYS A 119 -19.87 -2.25 -0.90
CA LYS A 119 -19.07 -3.22 -1.65
C LYS A 119 -17.60 -2.80 -1.62
N ILE A 120 -16.94 -3.16 -0.54
CA ILE A 120 -15.50 -2.90 -0.35
C ILE A 120 -14.70 -3.59 -1.44
N ALA A 121 -13.75 -2.85 -2.03
CA ALA A 121 -12.71 -3.38 -2.89
C ALA A 121 -11.34 -3.12 -2.27
N THR A 122 -10.33 -3.83 -2.73
CA THR A 122 -8.95 -3.64 -2.30
C THR A 122 -8.00 -3.60 -3.50
N SER A 123 -6.82 -3.03 -3.31
CA SER A 123 -5.78 -3.08 -4.31
C SER A 123 -4.45 -3.59 -3.76
N ALA A 124 -3.61 -4.08 -4.66
CA ALA A 124 -2.29 -4.60 -4.37
C ALA A 124 -1.23 -3.93 -5.24
N PHE A 125 -0.06 -3.64 -4.65
CA PHE A 125 1.12 -3.15 -5.36
C PHE A 125 2.15 -4.27 -5.49
N CYS A 126 2.26 -4.83 -6.68
CA CYS A 126 3.00 -6.05 -6.99
C CYS A 126 4.39 -5.73 -7.54
N VAL A 127 5.38 -5.60 -6.66
CA VAL A 127 6.78 -5.30 -7.03
C VAL A 127 7.69 -6.46 -6.70
N SER A 128 7.80 -6.84 -5.42
CA SER A 128 8.75 -7.85 -4.93
C SER A 128 8.57 -9.20 -5.62
N GLU A 129 9.70 -9.88 -5.84
CA GLU A 129 9.78 -11.22 -6.43
C GLU A 129 10.61 -12.14 -5.52
N PRO A 130 10.58 -13.46 -5.70
CA PRO A 130 11.37 -14.39 -4.89
C PRO A 130 12.85 -14.01 -4.79
N ASP A 131 13.44 -13.51 -5.89
CA ASP A 131 14.85 -13.14 -5.99
C ASP A 131 15.10 -11.62 -5.97
N ALA A 132 14.07 -10.78 -5.85
CA ALA A 132 14.15 -9.32 -5.90
C ALA A 132 13.26 -8.66 -4.85
N GLY A 133 13.83 -8.39 -3.68
CA GLY A 133 13.16 -7.70 -2.56
C GLY A 133 13.67 -6.26 -2.43
N SER A 134 14.70 -6.04 -1.61
CA SER A 134 15.32 -4.72 -1.48
C SER A 134 15.98 -4.24 -2.79
N ASP A 135 16.53 -5.17 -3.57
CA ASP A 135 17.02 -4.90 -4.92
C ASP A 135 15.90 -5.08 -5.97
N VAL A 136 15.02 -4.11 -6.03
CA VAL A 136 13.96 -4.04 -7.06
C VAL A 136 14.49 -3.71 -8.47
N SER A 137 15.81 -3.56 -8.65
CA SER A 137 16.41 -3.41 -9.96
C SER A 137 16.53 -4.75 -10.71
N SER A 138 16.49 -5.87 -9.97
CA SER A 138 16.68 -7.23 -10.46
C SER A 138 15.37 -7.97 -10.76
N LEU A 139 14.27 -7.25 -11.03
CA LEU A 139 12.98 -7.84 -11.41
C LEU A 139 13.10 -8.69 -12.67
N ARG A 140 12.36 -9.82 -12.69
CA ARG A 140 12.28 -10.76 -13.82
C ARG A 140 10.87 -10.85 -14.42
N THR A 141 9.82 -10.44 -13.70
CA THR A 141 8.48 -10.31 -14.29
C THR A 141 8.58 -9.43 -15.52
N ASN A 142 8.17 -9.94 -16.65
CA ASN A 142 8.27 -9.24 -17.94
C ASN A 142 6.90 -8.87 -18.48
N ALA A 143 6.87 -7.84 -19.32
CA ALA A 143 5.70 -7.44 -20.09
C ALA A 143 6.12 -7.20 -21.55
N VAL A 144 5.47 -7.90 -22.46
CA VAL A 144 5.72 -7.82 -23.91
C VAL A 144 4.49 -7.24 -24.60
N TYR A 145 4.69 -6.25 -25.46
CA TYR A 145 3.59 -5.62 -26.20
C TYR A 145 3.24 -6.39 -27.46
N ASP A 146 1.97 -6.75 -27.60
CA ASP A 146 1.38 -7.34 -28.79
C ASP A 146 0.71 -6.22 -29.62
N GLU A 147 1.45 -5.69 -30.61
CA GLU A 147 0.98 -4.57 -31.45
C GLU A 147 -0.27 -4.91 -32.25
N ALA A 148 -0.45 -6.19 -32.64
CA ALA A 148 -1.60 -6.60 -33.45
C ALA A 148 -2.91 -6.55 -32.70
N LYS A 149 -2.86 -6.63 -31.35
CA LYS A 149 -4.03 -6.66 -30.47
C LYS A 149 -4.13 -5.44 -29.56
N ASP A 150 -3.14 -4.56 -29.54
CA ASP A 150 -3.00 -3.49 -28.56
C ASP A 150 -3.10 -4.02 -27.12
N GLU A 151 -2.32 -5.08 -26.82
CA GLU A 151 -2.29 -5.73 -25.51
C GLU A 151 -0.87 -5.86 -24.97
N TRP A 152 -0.74 -5.88 -23.66
CA TRP A 152 0.48 -6.29 -22.96
C TRP A 152 0.31 -7.70 -22.41
N VAL A 153 1.31 -8.54 -22.62
CA VAL A 153 1.40 -9.90 -22.10
C VAL A 153 2.38 -9.93 -20.96
N ILE A 154 1.90 -10.21 -19.73
CA ILE A 154 2.69 -10.13 -18.51
C ILE A 154 2.90 -11.54 -17.96
N ASN A 155 4.18 -11.88 -17.67
CA ASN A 155 4.56 -13.17 -17.09
C ASN A 155 5.52 -12.98 -15.93
N GLY A 156 5.32 -13.73 -14.84
CA GLY A 156 6.20 -13.72 -13.68
C GLY A 156 5.50 -14.09 -12.38
N THR A 157 6.24 -13.99 -11.29
CA THR A 157 5.75 -14.29 -9.93
C THR A 157 6.10 -13.15 -9.00
N LYS A 158 5.11 -12.63 -8.29
CA LYS A 158 5.26 -11.59 -7.27
C LYS A 158 5.03 -12.19 -5.88
N THR A 159 5.87 -11.81 -4.92
CA THR A 159 5.87 -12.40 -3.57
C THR A 159 5.78 -11.31 -2.51
N TRP A 160 5.27 -11.67 -1.33
CA TRP A 160 5.07 -10.77 -0.20
C TRP A 160 4.11 -9.61 -0.49
N ILE A 161 3.11 -9.85 -1.34
CA ILE A 161 2.21 -8.81 -1.80
C ILE A 161 1.08 -8.60 -0.79
N THR A 162 1.02 -7.41 -0.19
CA THR A 162 -0.10 -6.97 0.62
C THR A 162 -1.37 -6.99 -0.23
N ASN A 163 -2.42 -7.60 0.28
CA ASN A 163 -3.67 -7.87 -0.42
C ASN A 163 -3.56 -8.80 -1.66
N GLY A 164 -2.39 -9.35 -1.98
CA GLY A 164 -2.14 -10.08 -3.22
C GLY A 164 -3.12 -11.22 -3.49
N GLY A 165 -3.60 -11.89 -2.43
CA GLY A 165 -4.56 -13.00 -2.54
C GLY A 165 -6.04 -12.59 -2.58
N ILE A 166 -6.36 -11.31 -2.39
CA ILE A 166 -7.75 -10.83 -2.24
C ILE A 166 -8.03 -9.55 -3.05
N ALA A 167 -7.01 -8.92 -3.63
CA ALA A 167 -7.18 -7.64 -4.31
C ALA A 167 -8.05 -7.73 -5.55
N ASP A 168 -8.87 -6.70 -5.77
CA ASP A 168 -9.63 -6.49 -7.00
C ASP A 168 -8.74 -5.88 -8.08
N ILE A 169 -7.92 -4.90 -7.72
CA ILE A 169 -6.98 -4.23 -8.62
C ILE A 169 -5.54 -4.59 -8.24
N HIS A 170 -4.77 -5.08 -9.21
CA HIS A 170 -3.34 -5.31 -9.04
C HIS A 170 -2.54 -4.30 -9.87
N VAL A 171 -1.64 -3.58 -9.21
CA VAL A 171 -0.67 -2.69 -9.88
C VAL A 171 0.65 -3.44 -9.97
N VAL A 172 0.99 -3.91 -11.15
CA VAL A 172 2.15 -4.79 -11.41
C VAL A 172 3.29 -4.00 -12.02
N VAL A 173 4.47 -4.06 -11.40
CA VAL A 173 5.71 -3.54 -12.00
C VAL A 173 6.40 -4.67 -12.75
N ALA A 174 6.67 -4.45 -14.05
CA ALA A 174 7.29 -5.44 -14.91
C ALA A 174 8.38 -4.82 -15.78
N VAL A 175 9.30 -5.67 -16.24
CA VAL A 175 10.38 -5.34 -17.18
C VAL A 175 9.81 -5.30 -18.59
N VAL A 176 9.91 -4.16 -19.25
CA VAL A 176 9.53 -3.98 -20.66
C VAL A 176 10.75 -3.89 -21.58
N ASP A 177 11.92 -3.62 -21.01
CA ASP A 177 13.19 -3.57 -21.71
C ASP A 177 14.34 -4.04 -20.78
N PRO A 178 14.77 -5.30 -20.89
CA PRO A 178 15.79 -5.87 -20.02
C PRO A 178 17.19 -5.25 -20.22
N GLU A 179 17.47 -4.66 -21.39
CA GLU A 179 18.78 -4.05 -21.67
C GLU A 179 18.99 -2.76 -20.87
N LEU A 180 17.92 -2.12 -20.42
CA LEU A 180 17.96 -0.86 -19.67
C LEU A 180 17.95 -1.07 -18.14
N GLY A 181 17.98 -2.33 -17.67
CA GLY A 181 17.92 -2.67 -16.25
C GLY A 181 16.69 -2.03 -15.59
N SER A 182 16.87 -1.46 -14.41
CA SER A 182 15.79 -0.82 -13.64
C SER A 182 15.07 0.34 -14.35
N LYS A 183 15.70 0.95 -15.35
CA LYS A 183 15.08 2.00 -16.17
C LYS A 183 14.16 1.44 -17.25
N GLY A 184 14.24 0.13 -17.50
CA GLY A 184 13.37 -0.62 -18.41
C GLY A 184 12.10 -1.16 -17.76
N HIS A 185 11.71 -0.68 -16.55
CA HIS A 185 10.49 -1.10 -15.87
C HIS A 185 9.31 -0.19 -16.21
N ALA A 186 8.11 -0.76 -16.19
CA ALA A 186 6.86 -0.04 -16.29
C ALA A 186 5.81 -0.61 -15.32
N SER A 187 4.77 0.17 -15.01
CA SER A 187 3.68 -0.23 -14.13
C SER A 187 2.41 -0.46 -14.93
N PHE A 188 1.69 -1.52 -14.60
CA PHE A 188 0.47 -1.94 -15.27
C PHE A 188 -0.65 -2.12 -14.26
N VAL A 189 -1.86 -1.68 -14.60
CA VAL A 189 -3.07 -2.08 -13.89
C VAL A 189 -3.55 -3.41 -14.47
N VAL A 190 -3.75 -4.39 -13.61
CA VAL A 190 -4.42 -5.64 -13.96
C VAL A 190 -5.83 -5.61 -13.32
N PRO A 191 -6.89 -5.46 -14.15
CA PRO A 191 -8.27 -5.37 -13.67
C PRO A 191 -8.78 -6.69 -13.08
N PRO A 192 -9.89 -6.64 -12.31
CA PRO A 192 -10.52 -7.85 -11.78
C PRO A 192 -10.92 -8.82 -12.88
N GLY A 193 -10.78 -10.12 -12.60
CA GLY A 193 -11.19 -11.17 -13.52
C GLY A 193 -10.27 -11.36 -14.74
N THR A 194 -9.13 -10.69 -14.81
CA THR A 194 -8.15 -10.91 -15.88
C THR A 194 -7.61 -12.34 -15.82
N LYS A 195 -7.71 -13.06 -16.94
CA LYS A 195 -7.21 -14.44 -17.06
C LYS A 195 -5.68 -14.48 -16.91
N GLY A 196 -5.19 -15.58 -16.33
CA GLY A 196 -3.76 -15.81 -16.13
C GLY A 196 -3.21 -15.23 -14.83
N LEU A 197 -3.93 -14.32 -14.14
CA LEU A 197 -3.58 -13.90 -12.80
C LEU A 197 -4.12 -14.89 -11.78
N SER A 198 -3.23 -15.46 -10.97
CA SER A 198 -3.57 -16.37 -9.87
C SER A 198 -3.18 -15.77 -8.54
N GLN A 199 -4.17 -15.64 -7.66
CA GLN A 199 -4.01 -15.21 -6.28
C GLN A 199 -3.71 -16.45 -5.43
N CYS A 200 -2.45 -16.58 -4.98
CA CYS A 200 -1.97 -17.78 -4.34
C CYS A 200 -2.15 -17.75 -2.82
N GLN A 201 -1.58 -18.76 -2.16
CA GLN A 201 -1.73 -18.97 -0.73
C GLN A 201 -1.23 -17.77 0.10
N LYS A 202 -2.02 -17.40 1.10
CA LYS A 202 -1.65 -16.44 2.13
C LYS A 202 -0.44 -16.93 2.94
N TYR A 203 0.52 -16.05 3.17
CA TYR A 203 1.66 -16.32 4.03
C TYR A 203 1.29 -16.31 5.52
N LYS A 204 1.87 -17.22 6.29
CA LYS A 204 1.88 -17.17 7.76
C LYS A 204 3.00 -16.25 8.21
N LYS A 205 2.67 -15.18 8.89
CA LYS A 205 3.63 -14.15 9.31
C LYS A 205 3.86 -14.15 10.82
N HIS A 206 4.99 -13.61 11.26
CA HIS A 206 5.32 -13.44 12.68
C HIS A 206 4.60 -12.26 13.32
N GLY A 207 4.26 -11.23 12.56
CA GLY A 207 3.50 -10.05 12.98
C GLY A 207 2.67 -9.49 11.83
N ILE A 208 1.88 -8.44 12.11
CA ILE A 208 0.97 -7.81 11.13
C ILE A 208 0.03 -8.88 10.53
N ARG A 209 -0.47 -9.80 11.37
CA ARG A 209 -1.07 -11.05 10.93
C ARG A 209 -2.48 -10.89 10.40
N ALA A 210 -3.20 -9.87 10.84
CA ALA A 210 -4.53 -9.51 10.33
C ALA A 210 -4.49 -8.98 8.87
N SER A 211 -3.35 -8.39 8.46
CA SER A 211 -3.18 -7.97 7.06
C SER A 211 -2.91 -9.16 6.15
N HIS A 212 -3.63 -9.26 5.03
CA HIS A 212 -3.42 -10.31 4.04
C HIS A 212 -2.13 -10.07 3.26
N THR A 213 -1.31 -11.11 3.11
CA THR A 213 -0.07 -11.07 2.32
C THR A 213 0.06 -12.39 1.57
N ALA A 214 0.24 -12.34 0.25
CA ALA A 214 0.27 -13.53 -0.58
C ALA A 214 1.25 -13.43 -1.75
N GLU A 215 1.40 -14.55 -2.44
CA GLU A 215 2.03 -14.64 -3.75
C GLU A 215 0.99 -14.37 -4.84
N VAL A 216 1.42 -13.74 -5.94
CA VAL A 216 0.64 -13.50 -7.14
C VAL A 216 1.40 -14.03 -8.33
N VAL A 217 0.80 -14.98 -9.06
CA VAL A 217 1.37 -15.58 -10.27
C VAL A 217 0.70 -15.00 -11.50
N LEU A 218 1.51 -14.61 -12.48
CA LEU A 218 1.12 -14.03 -13.75
C LEU A 218 1.56 -14.99 -14.85
N ASP A 219 0.62 -15.65 -15.51
CA ASP A 219 0.83 -16.63 -16.57
C ASP A 219 0.02 -16.25 -17.80
N ASP A 220 0.67 -15.70 -18.81
CA ASP A 220 0.08 -15.12 -20.03
C ASP A 220 -1.05 -14.11 -19.69
N VAL A 221 -0.84 -13.27 -18.68
CA VAL A 221 -1.79 -12.22 -18.29
C VAL A 221 -1.83 -11.16 -19.38
N ARG A 222 -3.00 -11.02 -20.03
CA ARG A 222 -3.20 -10.07 -21.11
C ARG A 222 -4.05 -8.91 -20.65
N VAL A 223 -3.50 -7.71 -20.79
CA VAL A 223 -4.20 -6.46 -20.47
C VAL A 223 -4.17 -5.51 -21.66
N PRO A 224 -5.25 -4.76 -21.93
CA PRO A 224 -5.27 -3.74 -22.98
C PRO A 224 -4.16 -2.70 -22.83
N GLY A 225 -3.73 -2.10 -23.94
CA GLY A 225 -2.69 -1.06 -23.95
C GLY A 225 -2.94 0.08 -22.97
N ARG A 226 -4.22 0.45 -22.76
CA ARG A 226 -4.64 1.48 -21.78
C ARG A 226 -4.32 1.15 -20.30
N CYS A 227 -4.02 -0.11 -19.99
CA CYS A 227 -3.62 -0.55 -18.64
C CYS A 227 -2.15 -0.26 -18.32
N LEU A 228 -1.34 0.10 -19.28
CA LEU A 228 0.00 0.64 -19.05
C LEU A 228 -0.12 2.04 -18.43
N LEU A 229 0.32 2.20 -17.20
CA LEU A 229 0.27 3.50 -16.53
C LEU A 229 1.21 4.51 -17.21
N GLY A 230 0.66 5.69 -17.50
CA GLY A 230 1.33 6.77 -18.23
C GLY A 230 1.26 6.65 -19.75
N GLY A 231 0.83 5.49 -20.29
CA GLY A 231 0.62 5.28 -21.73
C GLY A 231 1.88 4.91 -22.51
N LYS A 232 1.66 4.30 -23.69
CA LYS A 232 2.72 3.75 -24.54
C LYS A 232 3.67 4.82 -25.09
N GLU A 233 3.14 5.95 -25.53
CA GLU A 233 3.94 7.05 -26.10
C GLU A 233 4.95 7.58 -25.08
N LYS A 234 4.50 7.90 -23.84
CA LYS A 234 5.38 8.35 -22.76
C LYS A 234 6.43 7.30 -22.38
N LEU A 235 6.05 6.01 -22.40
CA LEU A 235 6.99 4.93 -22.17
C LEU A 235 8.09 4.90 -23.25
N ASP A 236 7.70 4.93 -24.53
CA ASP A 236 8.65 4.86 -25.66
C ASP A 236 9.61 6.05 -25.65
N GLU A 237 9.12 7.26 -25.42
CA GLU A 237 9.94 8.46 -25.25
C GLU A 237 10.94 8.31 -24.09
N ARG A 238 10.50 7.77 -22.96
CA ARG A 238 11.36 7.54 -21.79
C ARG A 238 12.45 6.53 -22.10
N LEU A 239 12.13 5.40 -22.70
CA LEU A 239 13.09 4.37 -23.09
C LEU A 239 14.09 4.92 -24.12
N ALA A 240 13.63 5.68 -25.11
CA ALA A 240 14.50 6.31 -26.11
C ALA A 240 15.48 7.31 -25.47
N ARG A 241 15.04 8.15 -24.52
CA ARG A 241 15.93 9.05 -23.77
C ARG A 241 17.00 8.30 -22.98
N VAL A 242 16.60 7.22 -22.29
CA VAL A 242 17.54 6.40 -21.52
C VAL A 242 18.60 5.76 -22.43
N ARG A 243 18.20 5.26 -23.60
CA ARG A 243 19.16 4.70 -24.60
C ARG A 243 20.16 5.73 -25.12
N ARG A 244 19.78 7.01 -25.18
CA ARG A 244 20.70 8.12 -25.53
C ARG A 244 21.61 8.53 -24.35
N GLY A 245 21.51 7.88 -23.18
CA GLY A 245 22.32 8.21 -22.00
C GLY A 245 21.85 9.45 -21.24
N GLU A 246 20.64 9.95 -21.51
CA GLU A 246 20.07 11.09 -20.80
C GLU A 246 19.70 10.66 -19.36
N LYS A 247 19.94 11.56 -18.38
CA LYS A 247 19.49 11.32 -17.01
C LYS A 247 17.96 11.36 -16.99
N GLY A 248 17.34 10.22 -16.69
CA GLY A 248 15.89 10.09 -16.57
C GLY A 248 15.42 10.23 -15.12
N ASN A 249 14.11 10.41 -14.96
CA ASN A 249 13.44 10.39 -13.66
C ASN A 249 13.54 9.01 -12.99
N ALA A 250 13.26 8.96 -11.68
CA ALA A 250 13.28 7.76 -10.87
C ALA A 250 12.42 6.64 -11.48
N GLN A 251 12.78 5.39 -11.14
CA GLN A 251 12.00 4.20 -11.51
C GLN A 251 10.57 4.29 -11.01
N ALA A 252 9.62 3.70 -11.73
CA ALA A 252 8.20 3.68 -11.38
C ALA A 252 7.93 3.19 -9.94
N ALA A 253 8.61 2.11 -9.52
CA ALA A 253 8.53 1.60 -8.15
C ALA A 253 9.10 2.59 -7.11
N MET A 254 10.20 3.29 -7.44
CA MET A 254 10.85 4.22 -6.52
C MET A 254 9.99 5.43 -6.19
N GLN A 255 9.26 5.98 -7.15
CA GLN A 255 8.32 7.08 -6.90
C GLN A 255 7.26 6.71 -5.87
N THR A 256 6.70 5.50 -6.00
CA THR A 256 5.73 4.97 -5.03
C THR A 256 6.36 4.79 -3.65
N PHE A 257 7.57 4.24 -3.57
CA PHE A 257 8.25 4.04 -2.28
C PHE A 257 8.64 5.35 -1.60
N GLU A 258 9.12 6.35 -2.35
CA GLU A 258 9.46 7.66 -1.79
C GLU A 258 8.23 8.35 -1.17
N ALA A 259 7.08 8.24 -1.79
CA ALA A 259 5.82 8.79 -1.27
C ALA A 259 5.30 8.05 -0.02
N THR A 260 5.58 6.75 0.11
CA THR A 260 4.98 5.91 1.18
C THR A 260 5.92 5.63 2.36
N ARG A 261 7.24 5.79 2.23
CA ARG A 261 8.21 5.52 3.31
C ARG A 261 8.00 6.33 4.60
N PRO A 262 7.64 7.63 4.57
CA PRO A 262 7.35 8.38 5.81
C PRO A 262 6.25 7.73 6.64
N ALA A 263 5.22 7.17 6.00
CA ALA A 263 4.14 6.47 6.67
C ALA A 263 4.65 5.21 7.40
N VAL A 264 5.65 4.49 6.88
CA VAL A 264 6.23 3.32 7.57
C VAL A 264 6.93 3.73 8.87
N GLY A 265 7.57 4.91 8.90
CA GLY A 265 8.11 5.51 10.14
C GLY A 265 7.00 5.80 11.16
N ALA A 266 5.88 6.38 10.70
CA ALA A 266 4.73 6.66 11.53
C ALA A 266 4.04 5.38 12.06
N GLN A 267 3.99 4.30 11.28
CA GLN A 267 3.53 2.97 11.73
C GLN A 267 4.33 2.50 12.94
N ALA A 268 5.66 2.55 12.84
CA ALA A 268 6.54 2.14 13.95
C ALA A 268 6.34 3.03 15.19
N LEU A 269 6.14 4.34 14.99
CA LEU A 269 5.88 5.28 16.08
C LEU A 269 4.56 4.97 16.80
N GLY A 270 3.49 4.69 16.07
CA GLY A 270 2.20 4.29 16.64
C GLY A 270 2.31 3.05 17.53
N VAL A 271 2.97 1.99 17.03
CA VAL A 271 3.22 0.77 17.81
C VAL A 271 4.09 1.05 19.04
N ALA A 272 5.15 1.86 18.90
CA ALA A 272 6.02 2.22 20.00
C ALA A 272 5.29 3.02 21.09
N ARG A 273 4.43 3.96 20.70
CA ARG A 273 3.61 4.76 21.62
C ARG A 273 2.63 3.86 22.38
N ALA A 274 1.93 2.98 21.71
CA ALA A 274 1.01 2.04 22.35
C ALA A 274 1.72 1.13 23.37
N ALA A 275 2.91 0.62 23.03
CA ALA A 275 3.72 -0.21 23.93
C ALA A 275 4.22 0.58 25.14
N TYR A 276 4.68 1.82 24.93
CA TYR A 276 5.13 2.72 25.99
C TYR A 276 4.00 3.03 26.97
N GLU A 277 2.84 3.45 26.48
CA GLU A 277 1.69 3.79 27.31
C GLU A 277 1.23 2.60 28.17
N TYR A 278 1.12 1.41 27.54
CA TYR A 278 0.80 0.17 28.26
C TYR A 278 1.81 -0.16 29.34
N ALA A 279 3.11 -0.09 29.02
CA ALA A 279 4.18 -0.37 29.97
C ALA A 279 4.21 0.64 31.13
N LEU A 280 3.94 1.92 30.84
CA LEU A 280 3.88 2.98 31.85
C LEU A 280 2.77 2.76 32.85
N GLU A 281 1.56 2.44 32.41
CA GLU A 281 0.42 2.15 33.30
C GLU A 281 0.70 0.88 34.13
N TYR A 282 1.22 -0.18 33.51
CA TYR A 282 1.62 -1.37 34.24
C TYR A 282 2.65 -1.05 35.33
N ALA A 283 3.66 -0.23 35.02
CA ALA A 283 4.72 0.15 35.98
C ALA A 283 4.19 0.97 37.17
N LYS A 284 3.12 1.74 36.99
CA LYS A 284 2.44 2.47 38.07
C LYS A 284 1.69 1.55 39.05
N GLU A 285 1.29 0.37 38.59
CA GLU A 285 0.49 -0.57 39.40
C GLU A 285 1.35 -1.71 39.98
N ARG A 286 2.27 -2.26 39.21
CA ARG A 286 3.10 -3.39 39.60
C ARG A 286 4.03 -3.07 40.74
N GLU A 287 4.03 -3.90 41.77
CA GLU A 287 4.94 -3.81 42.89
C GLU A 287 6.01 -4.92 42.82
N ALA A 288 7.26 -4.54 43.12
CA ALA A 288 8.37 -5.43 43.34
C ALA A 288 9.32 -4.80 44.40
N PHE A 289 9.92 -5.63 45.24
CA PHE A 289 10.80 -5.17 46.32
C PHE A 289 10.15 -4.13 47.25
N GLY A 290 8.83 -4.28 47.49
CA GLY A 290 8.05 -3.43 48.40
C GLY A 290 7.69 -2.04 47.89
N ARG A 291 7.81 -1.78 46.57
CA ARG A 291 7.45 -0.50 45.95
C ARG A 291 6.97 -0.69 44.51
N LYS A 292 6.30 0.32 43.96
CA LYS A 292 5.93 0.37 42.54
C LYS A 292 7.21 0.36 41.69
N ILE A 293 7.19 -0.37 40.56
CA ILE A 293 8.40 -0.50 39.73
C ILE A 293 8.75 0.75 38.93
N ILE A 294 7.82 1.70 38.82
CA ILE A 294 8.06 3.02 38.22
C ILE A 294 8.95 3.92 39.08
N MET A 295 9.09 3.61 40.38
CA MET A 295 9.90 4.37 41.36
C MET A 295 11.35 3.87 41.38
#